data_efc25723b569eb77331408415c1ba93d
#
_entry.id   efc25723b569eb77331408415c1ba93d
#
_cell.length_a   1.000
_cell.length_b   1.000
_cell.length_c   1.000
_cell.angle_alpha   90.00
_cell.angle_beta   90.00
_cell.angle_gamma   90.00
#
_symmetry.space_group_name_H-M   'P 1'
#
loop_
_entity.id
_entity.type
_entity.pdbx_description
1 polymer ?
#
loop_
_entity_poly.entity_id
_entity_poly.type
_entity_poly.pdbx_seq_one_letter_code
_entity_poly.pdbx_strand_id
1 'polypeptide(L)'
;MAAKIHIERLSAWYGAKKAIEDITMDFEEHEVTAIIGPSGCGKSTLIRCLNRMHETIPKARAGGQVLLDGEDVYQLPAVSVRRRIGMVFQKANPFPTMSIYDNVAAGLRLNGERNRDKLDAAVLKSLKAAALWDEVKDSLDKSGASLSGGQQQRLCIARALAVEPEVLLMDEPCSALDPIATAKIEDLIFDLKAQYTVVIVTHNMQQAARVADKTAFLYLGKLIEFNRTRDLFERPAEELTEKYITGRFG
;
A
#
# COMPACT_ATOMS: atom_id res chain seq x y z
N MET A 1 19.10 -11.18 -4.11
CA MET A 1 18.11 -10.90 -5.20
C MET A 1 18.13 -9.41 -5.41
N ALA A 2 17.84 -8.91 -6.61
CA ALA A 2 17.75 -7.47 -6.82
C ALA A 2 16.46 -6.95 -6.17
N ALA A 3 16.52 -5.80 -5.50
CA ALA A 3 15.35 -5.17 -4.90
C ALA A 3 14.33 -4.79 -5.98
N LYS A 4 13.03 -5.00 -5.72
CA LYS A 4 11.95 -4.54 -6.60
C LYS A 4 11.85 -3.01 -6.62
N ILE A 5 11.92 -2.38 -5.43
CA ILE A 5 12.07 -0.94 -5.29
C ILE A 5 13.32 -0.66 -4.47
N HIS A 6 14.20 0.19 -4.99
CA HIS A 6 15.33 0.74 -4.27
C HIS A 6 15.12 2.24 -4.02
N ILE A 7 15.30 2.68 -2.79
CA ILE A 7 15.25 4.09 -2.42
C ILE A 7 16.66 4.53 -2.02
N GLU A 8 17.14 5.62 -2.62
CA GLU A 8 18.41 6.20 -2.26
C GLU A 8 18.22 7.67 -1.83
N ARG A 9 18.52 7.94 -0.55
CA ARG A 9 18.50 9.27 0.11
C ARG A 9 17.22 10.06 -0.18
N LEU A 10 16.08 9.40 -0.15
CA LEU A 10 14.79 10.02 -0.39
C LEU A 10 14.42 10.99 0.72
N SER A 11 14.16 12.22 0.33
CA SER A 11 13.60 13.27 1.19
C SER A 11 12.37 13.88 0.54
N ALA A 12 11.37 14.27 1.34
CA ALA A 12 10.16 14.90 0.81
C ALA A 12 9.67 16.05 1.70
N TRP A 13 9.05 17.03 1.06
CA TRP A 13 8.56 18.25 1.70
C TRP A 13 7.14 18.59 1.27
N TYR A 14 6.40 19.22 2.18
CA TYR A 14 5.15 19.93 1.92
C TYR A 14 5.35 21.41 2.24
N GLY A 15 5.49 22.24 1.22
CA GLY A 15 5.91 23.63 1.37
C GLY A 15 7.31 23.72 1.99
N ALA A 16 7.43 24.38 3.15
CA ALA A 16 8.68 24.51 3.90
C ALA A 16 8.94 23.33 4.85
N LYS A 17 7.92 22.52 5.18
CA LYS A 17 8.04 21.41 6.14
C LYS A 17 8.65 20.18 5.48
N LYS A 18 9.81 19.73 5.95
CA LYS A 18 10.37 18.42 5.59
C LYS A 18 9.57 17.34 6.32
N ALA A 19 9.02 16.38 5.58
CA ALA A 19 8.18 15.30 6.10
C ALA A 19 8.96 14.00 6.25
N ILE A 20 9.92 13.73 5.35
CA ILE A 20 10.89 12.62 5.45
C ILE A 20 12.26 13.11 5.04
N GLU A 21 13.30 12.49 5.59
CA GLU A 21 14.68 12.91 5.44
C GLU A 21 15.62 11.71 5.24
N ASP A 22 16.33 11.73 4.09
CA ASP A 22 17.48 10.88 3.78
C ASP A 22 17.23 9.38 3.99
N ILE A 23 16.05 8.89 3.53
CA ILE A 23 15.67 7.49 3.66
C ILE A 23 16.35 6.69 2.55
N THR A 24 17.08 5.63 2.93
CA THR A 24 17.65 4.64 2.03
C THR A 24 17.20 3.26 2.48
N MET A 25 16.51 2.51 1.62
CA MET A 25 16.02 1.16 1.90
C MET A 25 15.59 0.42 0.64
N ASP A 26 15.47 -0.90 0.74
CA ASP A 26 15.06 -1.79 -0.32
C ASP A 26 13.73 -2.48 -0.01
N PHE A 27 12.89 -2.67 -1.03
CA PHE A 27 11.73 -3.53 -1.00
C PHE A 27 11.98 -4.71 -1.92
N GLU A 28 12.03 -5.90 -1.34
CA GLU A 28 12.29 -7.13 -2.10
C GLU A 28 11.05 -7.60 -2.85
N GLU A 29 11.27 -8.23 -4.00
CA GLU A 29 10.19 -8.79 -4.80
C GLU A 29 9.46 -9.91 -4.04
N HIS A 30 8.11 -9.91 -4.12
CA HIS A 30 7.26 -10.92 -3.47
C HIS A 30 7.42 -11.01 -1.94
N GLU A 31 7.83 -9.93 -1.30
CA GLU A 31 7.81 -9.78 0.16
C GLU A 31 6.77 -8.74 0.60
N VAL A 32 6.33 -8.89 1.85
CA VAL A 32 5.55 -7.86 2.54
C VAL A 32 6.48 -7.04 3.41
N THR A 33 6.61 -5.75 3.14
CA THR A 33 7.34 -4.82 4.01
C THR A 33 6.36 -3.95 4.79
N ALA A 34 6.41 -4.00 6.11
CA ALA A 34 5.65 -3.10 6.97
C ALA A 34 6.46 -1.83 7.28
N ILE A 35 5.78 -0.69 7.30
CA ILE A 35 6.32 0.59 7.77
C ILE A 35 5.54 0.99 9.02
N ILE A 36 6.20 1.00 10.17
CA ILE A 36 5.63 1.34 11.47
C ILE A 36 6.20 2.66 12.01
N GLY A 37 5.55 3.23 13.00
CA GLY A 37 5.98 4.45 13.69
C GLY A 37 4.80 5.29 14.16
N PRO A 38 5.02 6.30 15.02
CA PRO A 38 3.98 7.16 15.55
C PRO A 38 3.25 7.97 14.45
N SER A 39 2.06 8.48 14.79
CA SER A 39 1.29 9.31 13.87
C SER A 39 2.08 10.55 13.45
N GLY A 40 2.03 10.89 12.16
CA GLY A 40 2.72 12.06 11.61
C GLY A 40 4.24 11.90 11.42
N CYS A 41 4.84 10.72 11.64
CA CYS A 41 6.28 10.52 11.44
C CYS A 41 6.74 10.39 9.98
N GLY A 42 5.82 10.42 8.99
CA GLY A 42 6.17 10.42 7.56
C GLY A 42 5.83 9.14 6.79
N LYS A 43 5.24 8.10 7.40
CA LYS A 43 4.92 6.81 6.76
C LYS A 43 4.14 6.93 5.46
N SER A 44 2.98 7.60 5.52
CA SER A 44 2.15 7.82 4.34
C SER A 44 2.83 8.71 3.29
N THR A 45 3.70 9.63 3.72
CA THR A 45 4.52 10.43 2.79
C THR A 45 5.50 9.53 2.04
N LEU A 46 6.19 8.64 2.75
CA LEU A 46 7.14 7.71 2.15
C LEU A 46 6.49 6.89 1.05
N ILE A 47 5.40 6.16 1.35
CA ILE A 47 4.75 5.32 0.34
C ILE A 47 4.17 6.12 -0.83
N ARG A 48 3.65 7.34 -0.58
CA ARG A 48 3.17 8.23 -1.65
C ARG A 48 4.28 8.75 -2.55
N CYS A 49 5.52 8.80 -2.09
CA CYS A 49 6.67 9.12 -2.94
C CYS A 49 6.99 7.97 -3.90
N LEU A 50 6.76 6.70 -3.52
CA LEU A 50 7.05 5.54 -4.37
C LEU A 50 6.23 5.55 -5.66
N ASN A 51 4.97 5.99 -5.60
CA ASN A 51 4.07 6.04 -6.77
C ASN A 51 3.75 7.47 -7.23
N ARG A 52 4.51 8.46 -6.75
CA ARG A 52 4.35 9.88 -7.12
C ARG A 52 2.99 10.48 -6.74
N MET A 53 2.25 9.87 -5.80
CA MET A 53 0.98 10.43 -5.31
C MET A 53 1.19 11.68 -4.45
N HIS A 54 2.38 11.88 -3.85
CA HIS A 54 2.69 13.11 -3.11
C HIS A 54 2.59 14.37 -4.02
N GLU A 55 2.88 14.24 -5.31
CA GLU A 55 2.81 15.35 -6.28
C GLU A 55 1.39 15.90 -6.48
N THR A 56 0.35 15.15 -6.07
CA THR A 56 -1.03 15.65 -6.12
C THR A 56 -1.33 16.69 -5.04
N ILE A 57 -0.43 16.85 -4.08
CA ILE A 57 -0.56 17.83 -2.98
C ILE A 57 0.17 19.10 -3.38
N PRO A 58 -0.48 20.29 -3.32
CA PRO A 58 0.15 21.55 -3.69
C PRO A 58 1.44 21.81 -2.92
N LYS A 59 2.47 22.25 -3.63
CA LYS A 59 3.81 22.55 -3.09
C LYS A 59 4.54 21.33 -2.48
N ALA A 60 4.09 20.11 -2.75
CA ALA A 60 4.85 18.91 -2.42
C ALA A 60 6.05 18.76 -3.38
N ARG A 61 7.16 18.28 -2.86
CA ARG A 61 8.37 17.94 -3.62
C ARG A 61 9.10 16.79 -2.98
N ALA A 62 9.85 16.06 -3.79
CA ALA A 62 10.75 15.00 -3.34
C ALA A 62 12.14 15.21 -3.93
N GLY A 63 13.16 14.65 -3.30
CA GLY A 63 14.55 14.60 -3.77
C GLY A 63 15.16 13.26 -3.34
N GLY A 64 16.26 12.87 -3.95
CA GLY A 64 16.80 11.51 -3.89
C GLY A 64 16.31 10.70 -5.06
N GLN A 65 16.45 9.36 -5.01
CA GLN A 65 16.03 8.45 -6.07
C GLN A 65 15.06 7.40 -5.56
N VAL A 66 14.15 6.99 -6.42
CA VAL A 66 13.26 5.82 -6.23
C VAL A 66 13.32 5.02 -7.52
N LEU A 67 13.95 3.85 -7.46
CA LEU A 67 14.16 2.98 -8.61
C LEU A 67 13.17 1.80 -8.52
N LEU A 68 12.36 1.60 -9.56
CA LEU A 68 11.53 0.41 -9.74
C LEU A 68 12.19 -0.44 -10.84
N ASP A 69 12.68 -1.63 -10.49
CA ASP A 69 13.48 -2.48 -11.39
C ASP A 69 14.68 -1.74 -12.02
N GLY A 70 15.30 -0.82 -11.27
CA GLY A 70 16.42 -0.01 -11.73
C GLY A 70 16.03 1.24 -12.52
N GLU A 71 14.75 1.47 -12.82
CA GLU A 71 14.25 2.67 -13.51
C GLU A 71 13.79 3.73 -12.51
N ASP A 72 14.30 4.95 -12.61
CA ASP A 72 13.89 6.06 -11.73
C ASP A 72 12.44 6.46 -12.02
N VAL A 73 11.56 6.27 -11.03
CA VAL A 73 10.13 6.58 -11.15
C VAL A 73 9.86 8.06 -11.43
N TYR A 74 10.78 8.96 -11.08
CA TYR A 74 10.65 10.39 -11.34
C TYR A 74 11.00 10.78 -12.78
N GLN A 75 11.65 9.90 -13.54
CA GLN A 75 11.91 10.07 -14.97
C GLN A 75 10.81 9.48 -15.86
N LEU A 76 9.91 8.67 -15.29
CA LEU A 76 8.80 8.06 -16.01
C LEU A 76 7.54 8.95 -15.95
N PRO A 77 6.59 8.83 -16.90
CA PRO A 77 5.27 9.46 -16.75
C PRO A 77 4.55 8.96 -15.49
N ALA A 78 4.01 9.88 -14.68
CA ALA A 78 3.36 9.53 -13.41
C ALA A 78 2.22 8.50 -13.57
N VAL A 79 1.51 8.53 -14.70
CA VAL A 79 0.44 7.55 -15.01
C VAL A 79 1.02 6.15 -15.15
N SER A 80 2.17 6.01 -15.82
CA SER A 80 2.85 4.71 -16.00
C SER A 80 3.32 4.17 -14.65
N VAL A 81 3.89 5.03 -13.80
CA VAL A 81 4.31 4.64 -12.44
C VAL A 81 3.12 4.16 -11.61
N ARG A 82 2.01 4.90 -11.61
CA ARG A 82 0.80 4.55 -10.84
C ARG A 82 0.07 3.31 -11.35
N ARG A 83 0.32 2.91 -12.59
CA ARG A 83 -0.14 1.63 -13.13
C ARG A 83 0.68 0.46 -12.59
N ARG A 84 2.00 0.62 -12.50
CA ARG A 84 2.93 -0.39 -11.97
C ARG A 84 2.89 -0.46 -10.44
N ILE A 85 2.67 0.67 -9.76
CA ILE A 85 2.62 0.78 -8.29
C ILE A 85 1.22 1.24 -7.87
N GLY A 86 0.34 0.27 -7.58
CA GLY A 86 -1.02 0.49 -7.11
C GLY A 86 -1.06 1.00 -5.66
N MET A 87 -2.17 1.64 -5.28
CA MET A 87 -2.34 2.16 -3.91
C MET A 87 -3.75 1.93 -3.37
N VAL A 88 -3.80 1.44 -2.15
CA VAL A 88 -5.01 1.34 -1.31
C VAL A 88 -4.89 2.35 -0.19
N PHE A 89 -5.90 3.21 -0.05
CA PHE A 89 -5.89 4.30 0.93
C PHE A 89 -6.46 3.85 2.29
N GLN A 90 -6.12 4.57 3.33
CA GLN A 90 -6.57 4.35 4.69
C GLN A 90 -8.10 4.32 4.79
N LYS A 91 -8.77 5.30 4.19
CA LYS A 91 -10.23 5.32 4.09
C LYS A 91 -10.63 4.68 2.77
N ALA A 92 -11.46 3.64 2.86
CA ALA A 92 -12.08 3.06 1.68
C ALA A 92 -12.75 4.15 0.82
N ASN A 93 -12.44 4.16 -0.46
CA ASN A 93 -12.87 5.20 -1.39
C ASN A 93 -13.43 4.61 -2.69
N PRO A 94 -14.43 3.72 -2.63
CA PRO A 94 -15.10 3.29 -3.84
C PRO A 94 -15.70 4.51 -4.55
N PHE A 95 -15.76 4.47 -5.88
CA PHE A 95 -16.46 5.50 -6.63
C PHE A 95 -17.96 5.38 -6.37
N PRO A 96 -18.60 6.35 -5.69
CA PRO A 96 -19.95 6.17 -5.13
C PRO A 96 -21.04 6.09 -6.20
N THR A 97 -20.79 6.65 -7.37
CA THR A 97 -21.70 6.63 -8.52
C THR A 97 -21.53 5.41 -9.43
N MET A 98 -20.54 4.56 -9.14
CA MET A 98 -20.23 3.38 -9.91
C MET A 98 -20.73 2.11 -9.21
N SER A 99 -21.08 1.11 -10.01
CA SER A 99 -21.38 -0.24 -9.53
C SER A 99 -20.14 -0.92 -8.95
N ILE A 100 -20.31 -2.06 -8.28
CA ILE A 100 -19.20 -2.90 -7.82
C ILE A 100 -18.34 -3.29 -9.03
N TYR A 101 -18.98 -3.76 -10.09
CA TYR A 101 -18.30 -4.11 -11.35
C TYR A 101 -17.51 -2.93 -11.90
N ASP A 102 -18.14 -1.76 -12.04
CA ASP A 102 -17.51 -0.59 -12.65
C ASP A 102 -16.37 -0.04 -11.80
N ASN A 103 -16.47 -0.14 -10.47
CA ASN A 103 -15.36 0.20 -9.58
C ASN A 103 -14.11 -0.62 -9.90
N VAL A 104 -14.23 -1.94 -10.05
CA VAL A 104 -13.10 -2.82 -10.38
C VAL A 104 -12.60 -2.59 -11.80
N ALA A 105 -13.50 -2.45 -12.77
CA ALA A 105 -13.17 -2.26 -14.18
C ALA A 105 -12.61 -0.85 -14.49
N ALA A 106 -12.74 0.11 -13.57
CA ALA A 106 -12.45 1.53 -13.83
C ALA A 106 -11.03 1.77 -14.37
N GLY A 107 -10.01 1.18 -13.74
CA GLY A 107 -8.62 1.34 -14.15
C GLY A 107 -8.35 0.78 -15.55
N LEU A 108 -8.92 -0.38 -15.88
CA LEU A 108 -8.79 -1.00 -17.20
C LEU A 108 -9.43 -0.15 -18.29
N ARG A 109 -10.64 0.36 -18.03
CA ARG A 109 -11.33 1.26 -18.99
C ARG A 109 -10.59 2.56 -19.21
N LEU A 110 -10.01 3.15 -18.16
CA LEU A 110 -9.16 4.34 -18.27
C LEU A 110 -7.89 4.07 -19.09
N ASN A 111 -7.38 2.85 -19.05
CA ASN A 111 -6.25 2.40 -19.87
C ASN A 111 -6.68 1.99 -21.30
N GLY A 112 -7.95 2.19 -21.69
CA GLY A 112 -8.45 1.98 -23.05
C GLY A 112 -9.04 0.59 -23.32
N GLU A 113 -9.11 -0.32 -22.31
CA GLU A 113 -9.75 -1.62 -22.52
C GLU A 113 -11.26 -1.46 -22.75
N ARG A 114 -11.76 -2.07 -23.83
CA ARG A 114 -13.17 -2.03 -24.24
C ARG A 114 -13.76 -3.43 -24.47
N ASN A 115 -12.89 -4.45 -24.52
CA ASN A 115 -13.35 -5.83 -24.72
C ASN A 115 -14.07 -6.32 -23.45
N ARG A 116 -15.34 -6.68 -23.61
CA ARG A 116 -16.22 -7.10 -22.51
C ARG A 116 -15.70 -8.36 -21.82
N ASP A 117 -15.27 -9.36 -22.58
CA ASP A 117 -14.79 -10.64 -22.04
C ASP A 117 -13.52 -10.44 -21.20
N LYS A 118 -12.62 -9.56 -21.66
CA LYS A 118 -11.41 -9.22 -20.87
C LYS A 118 -11.76 -8.48 -19.57
N LEU A 119 -12.71 -7.54 -19.63
CA LEU A 119 -13.16 -6.83 -18.43
C LEU A 119 -13.82 -7.80 -17.44
N ASP A 120 -14.70 -8.68 -17.91
CA ASP A 120 -15.38 -9.67 -17.09
C ASP A 120 -14.39 -10.64 -16.42
N ALA A 121 -13.41 -11.13 -17.17
CA ALA A 121 -12.35 -11.99 -16.64
C ALA A 121 -11.49 -11.27 -15.57
N ALA A 122 -11.10 -10.02 -15.82
CA ALA A 122 -10.31 -9.24 -14.90
C ALA A 122 -11.09 -8.89 -13.62
N VAL A 123 -12.37 -8.52 -13.74
CA VAL A 123 -13.24 -8.24 -12.58
C VAL A 123 -13.40 -9.48 -11.72
N LEU A 124 -13.70 -10.62 -12.33
CA LEU A 124 -13.82 -11.90 -11.62
C LEU A 124 -12.51 -12.25 -10.89
N LYS A 125 -11.37 -12.20 -11.61
CA LYS A 125 -10.04 -12.49 -11.04
C LYS A 125 -9.75 -11.59 -9.85
N SER A 126 -9.97 -10.28 -9.98
CA SER A 126 -9.64 -9.29 -8.95
C SER A 126 -10.55 -9.38 -7.73
N LEU A 127 -11.87 -9.63 -7.93
CA LEU A 127 -12.80 -9.84 -6.80
C LEU A 127 -12.49 -11.14 -6.04
N LYS A 128 -12.07 -12.20 -6.74
CA LYS A 128 -11.60 -13.43 -6.10
C LYS A 128 -10.30 -13.19 -5.33
N ALA A 129 -9.32 -12.55 -5.95
CA ALA A 129 -8.05 -12.18 -5.31
C ALA A 129 -8.24 -11.29 -4.09
N ALA A 130 -9.28 -10.44 -4.06
CA ALA A 130 -9.64 -9.61 -2.91
C ALA A 130 -10.57 -10.31 -1.90
N ALA A 131 -10.80 -11.63 -2.02
CA ALA A 131 -11.70 -12.44 -1.18
C ALA A 131 -13.12 -11.81 -1.04
N LEU A 132 -13.61 -11.16 -2.11
CA LEU A 132 -14.90 -10.46 -2.11
C LEU A 132 -15.94 -11.10 -3.04
N TRP A 133 -15.51 -11.92 -4.01
CA TRP A 133 -16.37 -12.48 -5.05
C TRP A 133 -17.65 -13.16 -4.52
N ASP A 134 -17.50 -14.06 -3.56
CA ASP A 134 -18.64 -14.85 -3.05
C ASP A 134 -19.67 -14.00 -2.30
N GLU A 135 -19.28 -12.84 -1.81
CA GLU A 135 -20.15 -11.91 -1.11
C GLU A 135 -20.93 -10.97 -2.07
N VAL A 136 -20.43 -10.78 -3.32
CA VAL A 136 -20.98 -9.75 -4.23
C VAL A 136 -21.38 -10.28 -5.61
N LYS A 137 -21.09 -11.52 -5.98
CA LYS A 137 -21.31 -12.08 -7.32
C LYS A 137 -22.72 -11.90 -7.85
N ASP A 138 -23.73 -11.92 -6.98
CA ASP A 138 -25.15 -11.77 -7.34
C ASP A 138 -25.64 -10.31 -7.28
N SER A 139 -24.73 -9.34 -7.11
CA SER A 139 -25.06 -7.93 -6.94
C SER A 139 -24.01 -6.98 -7.51
N LEU A 140 -23.31 -7.38 -8.57
CA LEU A 140 -22.23 -6.60 -9.21
C LEU A 140 -22.69 -5.26 -9.80
N ASP A 141 -23.97 -5.13 -10.11
CA ASP A 141 -24.64 -3.93 -10.60
C ASP A 141 -24.97 -2.91 -9.50
N LYS A 142 -24.96 -3.32 -8.23
CA LYS A 142 -25.20 -2.41 -7.10
C LYS A 142 -24.06 -1.44 -6.89
N SER A 143 -24.38 -0.28 -6.30
CA SER A 143 -23.35 0.71 -5.95
C SER A 143 -22.31 0.15 -5.00
N GLY A 144 -21.02 0.38 -5.28
CA GLY A 144 -19.92 0.05 -4.39
C GLY A 144 -20.01 0.71 -3.00
N ALA A 145 -20.70 1.85 -2.92
CA ALA A 145 -20.92 2.57 -1.65
C ALA A 145 -21.94 1.88 -0.73
N SER A 146 -22.75 0.93 -1.24
CA SER A 146 -23.72 0.18 -0.44
C SER A 146 -23.11 -0.96 0.39
N LEU A 147 -21.84 -1.27 0.16
CA LEU A 147 -21.10 -2.31 0.85
C LEU A 147 -20.72 -1.89 2.28
N SER A 148 -20.48 -2.86 3.18
CA SER A 148 -19.90 -2.60 4.50
C SER A 148 -18.47 -2.04 4.40
N GLY A 149 -17.96 -1.41 5.45
CA GLY A 149 -16.61 -0.80 5.43
C GLY A 149 -15.50 -1.78 5.01
N GLY A 150 -15.51 -3.00 5.56
CA GLY A 150 -14.56 -4.05 5.18
C GLY A 150 -14.73 -4.54 3.74
N GLN A 151 -15.97 -4.63 3.25
CA GLN A 151 -16.24 -4.95 1.84
C GLN A 151 -15.80 -3.82 0.91
N GLN A 152 -16.04 -2.55 1.29
CA GLN A 152 -15.56 -1.39 0.51
C GLN A 152 -14.03 -1.39 0.42
N GLN A 153 -13.33 -1.71 1.51
CA GLN A 153 -11.87 -1.78 1.50
C GLN A 153 -11.38 -2.89 0.56
N ARG A 154 -11.98 -4.08 0.63
CA ARG A 154 -11.65 -5.18 -0.30
C ARG A 154 -12.04 -4.84 -1.75
N LEU A 155 -13.10 -4.08 -1.98
CA LEU A 155 -13.43 -3.55 -3.31
C LEU A 155 -12.34 -2.59 -3.83
N CYS A 156 -11.80 -1.73 -2.97
CA CYS A 156 -10.67 -0.86 -3.34
C CYS A 156 -9.39 -1.66 -3.63
N ILE A 157 -9.15 -2.76 -2.90
CA ILE A 157 -8.05 -3.69 -3.20
C ILE A 157 -8.30 -4.36 -4.56
N ALA A 158 -9.50 -4.91 -4.82
CA ALA A 158 -9.85 -5.50 -6.11
C ALA A 158 -9.64 -4.51 -7.27
N ARG A 159 -10.06 -3.26 -7.10
CA ARG A 159 -9.84 -2.18 -8.07
C ARG A 159 -8.36 -1.93 -8.35
N ALA A 160 -7.52 -1.96 -7.32
CA ALA A 160 -6.08 -1.78 -7.47
C ALA A 160 -5.43 -2.98 -8.18
N LEU A 161 -5.87 -4.20 -7.88
CA LEU A 161 -5.37 -5.43 -8.49
C LEU A 161 -5.78 -5.61 -9.96
N ALA A 162 -6.92 -5.03 -10.38
CA ALA A 162 -7.46 -5.21 -11.72
C ALA A 162 -6.52 -4.73 -12.84
N VAL A 163 -5.65 -3.78 -12.57
CA VAL A 163 -4.64 -3.29 -13.53
C VAL A 163 -3.34 -4.08 -13.48
N GLU A 164 -3.28 -5.15 -12.70
CA GLU A 164 -2.13 -6.04 -12.50
C GLU A 164 -0.85 -5.26 -12.15
N PRO A 165 -0.83 -4.55 -11.01
CA PRO A 165 0.34 -3.81 -10.57
C PRO A 165 1.47 -4.77 -10.19
N GLU A 166 2.71 -4.29 -10.22
CA GLU A 166 3.88 -5.03 -9.73
C GLU A 166 4.05 -4.87 -8.21
N VAL A 167 3.66 -3.70 -7.70
CA VAL A 167 3.75 -3.35 -6.28
C VAL A 167 2.40 -2.82 -5.80
N LEU A 168 1.97 -3.25 -4.62
CA LEU A 168 0.75 -2.78 -3.96
C LEU A 168 1.09 -2.05 -2.66
N LEU A 169 0.83 -0.76 -2.63
CA LEU A 169 0.97 0.08 -1.45
C LEU A 169 -0.35 0.12 -0.68
N MET A 170 -0.29 -0.09 0.64
CA MET A 170 -1.46 -0.05 1.53
C MET A 170 -1.22 0.93 2.68
N ASP A 171 -1.96 2.04 2.70
CA ASP A 171 -1.88 3.06 3.75
C ASP A 171 -2.90 2.76 4.83
N GLU A 172 -2.49 2.15 5.94
CA GLU A 172 -3.33 1.78 7.10
C GLU A 172 -4.64 1.07 6.72
N PRO A 173 -4.61 -0.03 5.93
CA PRO A 173 -5.81 -0.60 5.29
C PRO A 173 -6.86 -1.13 6.26
N CYS A 174 -6.52 -1.34 7.53
CA CYS A 174 -7.41 -1.90 8.55
C CYS A 174 -7.81 -0.92 9.66
N SER A 175 -7.38 0.34 9.60
CA SER A 175 -7.52 1.30 10.72
C SER A 175 -8.96 1.61 11.13
N ALA A 176 -9.93 1.43 10.24
CA ALA A 176 -11.36 1.71 10.48
C ALA A 176 -12.24 0.44 10.43
N LEU A 177 -11.62 -0.74 10.55
CA LEU A 177 -12.31 -2.02 10.41
C LEU A 177 -12.45 -2.75 11.75
N ASP A 178 -13.50 -3.54 11.86
CA ASP A 178 -13.68 -4.49 12.94
C ASP A 178 -12.64 -5.63 12.89
N PRO A 179 -12.47 -6.41 13.98
CA PRO A 179 -11.47 -7.48 14.04
C PRO A 179 -11.66 -8.57 12.98
N ILE A 180 -12.92 -8.89 12.60
CA ILE A 180 -13.22 -9.93 11.61
C ILE A 180 -12.80 -9.45 10.21
N ALA A 181 -13.15 -8.21 9.86
CA ALA A 181 -12.75 -7.60 8.59
C ALA A 181 -11.23 -7.41 8.52
N THR A 182 -10.59 -7.06 9.64
CA THR A 182 -9.13 -6.96 9.75
C THR A 182 -8.45 -8.29 9.46
N ALA A 183 -8.90 -9.39 10.10
CA ALA A 183 -8.35 -10.72 9.86
C ALA A 183 -8.43 -11.13 8.38
N LYS A 184 -9.58 -10.88 7.72
CA LYS A 184 -9.75 -11.15 6.28
C LYS A 184 -8.74 -10.37 5.41
N ILE A 185 -8.40 -9.13 5.77
CA ILE A 185 -7.40 -8.35 5.03
C ILE A 185 -5.98 -8.84 5.33
N GLU A 186 -5.68 -9.29 6.54
CA GLU A 186 -4.39 -9.87 6.88
C GLU A 186 -4.14 -11.18 6.12
N ASP A 187 -5.14 -12.08 6.08
CA ASP A 187 -5.09 -13.30 5.27
C ASP A 187 -4.88 -12.97 3.78
N LEU A 188 -5.62 -11.98 3.29
CA LEU A 188 -5.50 -11.50 1.92
C LEU A 188 -4.08 -10.97 1.61
N ILE A 189 -3.46 -10.19 2.51
CA ILE A 189 -2.09 -9.69 2.31
C ILE A 189 -1.10 -10.85 2.20
N PHE A 190 -1.29 -11.88 3.03
CA PHE A 190 -0.46 -13.09 2.99
C PHE A 190 -0.56 -13.81 1.64
N ASP A 191 -1.78 -13.94 1.08
CA ASP A 191 -1.98 -14.57 -0.23
C ASP A 191 -1.44 -13.73 -1.38
N LEU A 192 -1.58 -12.41 -1.29
CA LEU A 192 -1.14 -11.48 -2.34
C LEU A 192 0.38 -11.47 -2.55
N LYS A 193 1.18 -11.71 -1.52
CA LYS A 193 2.64 -11.71 -1.66
C LYS A 193 3.17 -12.76 -2.64
N ALA A 194 2.42 -13.82 -2.92
CA ALA A 194 2.79 -14.81 -3.91
C ALA A 194 2.90 -14.25 -5.34
N GLN A 195 2.24 -13.12 -5.63
CA GLN A 195 2.18 -12.51 -6.96
C GLN A 195 2.61 -11.05 -6.98
N TYR A 196 2.58 -10.37 -5.83
CA TYR A 196 2.82 -8.92 -5.72
C TYR A 196 3.84 -8.61 -4.64
N THR A 197 4.62 -7.55 -4.84
CA THR A 197 5.39 -6.94 -3.75
C THR A 197 4.45 -6.03 -2.97
N VAL A 198 4.35 -6.20 -1.65
CA VAL A 198 3.39 -5.47 -0.82
C VAL A 198 4.12 -4.57 0.17
N VAL A 199 3.72 -3.30 0.23
CA VAL A 199 4.18 -2.34 1.24
C VAL A 199 2.98 -1.88 2.05
N ILE A 200 2.98 -2.18 3.34
CA ILE A 200 1.90 -1.79 4.25
C ILE A 200 2.37 -0.75 5.27
N VAL A 201 1.66 0.34 5.38
CA VAL A 201 1.78 1.26 6.52
C VAL A 201 0.78 0.86 7.58
N THR A 202 1.22 0.73 8.81
CA THR A 202 0.32 0.48 9.95
C THR A 202 0.88 1.07 11.23
N HIS A 203 -0.01 1.50 12.12
CA HIS A 203 0.32 1.83 13.50
C HIS A 203 0.09 0.64 14.46
N ASN A 204 -0.50 -0.46 13.95
CA ASN A 204 -0.73 -1.68 14.72
C ASN A 204 0.49 -2.61 14.60
N MET A 205 1.29 -2.67 15.65
CA MET A 205 2.49 -3.50 15.73
C MET A 205 2.19 -4.99 15.60
N GLN A 206 1.05 -5.44 16.15
CA GLN A 206 0.65 -6.85 16.05
C GLN A 206 0.30 -7.22 14.60
N GLN A 207 -0.32 -6.31 13.85
CA GLN A 207 -0.57 -6.50 12.43
C GLN A 207 0.75 -6.60 11.65
N ALA A 208 1.68 -5.67 11.85
CA ALA A 208 2.99 -5.73 11.21
C ALA A 208 3.70 -7.06 11.49
N ALA A 209 3.70 -7.50 12.76
CA ALA A 209 4.32 -8.75 13.19
C ALA A 209 3.71 -10.00 12.53
N ARG A 210 2.40 -9.98 12.21
CA ARG A 210 1.71 -11.12 11.58
C ARG A 210 1.91 -11.19 10.08
N VAL A 211 1.89 -10.04 9.38
CA VAL A 211 1.79 -10.06 7.92
C VAL A 211 3.11 -9.77 7.20
N ALA A 212 4.10 -9.14 7.86
CA ALA A 212 5.28 -8.63 7.18
C ALA A 212 6.50 -9.56 7.29
N ASP A 213 7.26 -9.65 6.22
CA ASP A 213 8.56 -10.33 6.16
C ASP A 213 9.66 -9.41 6.72
N LYS A 214 9.62 -8.11 6.37
CA LYS A 214 10.50 -7.05 6.87
C LYS A 214 9.70 -5.90 7.45
N THR A 215 10.27 -5.21 8.42
CA THR A 215 9.64 -4.04 9.06
C THR A 215 10.63 -2.88 9.12
N ALA A 216 10.14 -1.69 8.74
CA ALA A 216 10.84 -0.43 8.86
C ALA A 216 10.20 0.42 9.96
N PHE A 217 10.98 0.87 10.92
CA PHE A 217 10.54 1.83 11.94
C PHE A 217 10.94 3.24 11.56
N LEU A 218 9.95 4.11 11.38
CA LEU A 218 10.12 5.53 11.10
C LEU A 218 9.83 6.38 12.33
N TYR A 219 10.69 7.37 12.57
CA TYR A 219 10.48 8.38 13.60
C TYR A 219 10.95 9.75 13.13
N LEU A 220 10.11 10.77 13.31
CA LEU A 220 10.36 12.17 12.91
C LEU A 220 10.94 12.32 11.49
N GLY A 221 10.40 11.56 10.55
CA GLY A 221 10.81 11.61 9.15
C GLY A 221 12.04 10.80 8.79
N LYS A 222 12.67 10.10 9.74
CA LYS A 222 13.87 9.31 9.52
C LYS A 222 13.59 7.82 9.64
N LEU A 223 14.32 7.02 8.88
CA LEU A 223 14.40 5.58 9.05
C LEU A 223 15.33 5.30 10.25
N ILE A 224 14.78 4.73 11.30
CA ILE A 224 15.53 4.41 12.52
C ILE A 224 16.08 2.99 12.41
N GLU A 225 15.25 2.02 12.06
CA GLU A 225 15.64 0.63 11.91
C GLU A 225 14.87 -0.02 10.78
N PHE A 226 15.56 -0.90 10.02
CA PHE A 226 14.93 -1.72 8.98
C PHE A 226 15.54 -3.12 9.04
N ASN A 227 14.72 -4.12 9.35
CA ASN A 227 15.19 -5.47 9.55
C ASN A 227 14.09 -6.50 9.21
N ARG A 228 14.43 -7.79 9.28
CA ARG A 228 13.41 -8.85 9.29
C ARG A 228 12.44 -8.58 10.44
N THR A 229 11.16 -8.76 10.18
CA THR A 229 10.10 -8.46 11.16
C THR A 229 10.34 -9.15 12.50
N ARG A 230 10.70 -10.43 12.47
CA ARG A 230 11.01 -11.18 13.69
C ARG A 230 12.14 -10.55 14.48
N ASP A 231 13.25 -10.21 13.80
CA ASP A 231 14.44 -9.67 14.47
C ASP A 231 14.14 -8.29 15.08
N LEU A 232 13.41 -7.43 14.35
CA LEU A 232 13.02 -6.10 14.81
C LEU A 232 12.10 -6.16 16.05
N PHE A 233 11.18 -7.13 16.13
CA PHE A 233 10.26 -7.25 17.26
C PHE A 233 10.83 -8.02 18.45
N GLU A 234 11.68 -9.04 18.22
CA GLU A 234 12.27 -9.86 19.30
C GLU A 234 13.58 -9.29 19.84
N ARG A 235 14.40 -8.64 18.98
CA ARG A 235 15.75 -8.16 19.29
C ARG A 235 16.08 -6.88 18.51
N PRO A 236 15.37 -5.77 18.78
CA PRO A 236 15.64 -4.51 18.09
C PRO A 236 17.09 -4.08 18.30
N ALA A 237 17.73 -3.59 17.24
CA ALA A 237 19.09 -3.08 17.28
C ALA A 237 19.15 -1.65 17.86
N GLU A 238 18.08 -0.89 17.70
CA GLU A 238 17.99 0.51 18.12
C GLU A 238 17.15 0.66 19.39
N GLU A 239 17.70 1.35 20.40
CA GLU A 239 16.98 1.63 21.67
C GLU A 239 15.63 2.33 21.45
N LEU A 240 15.56 3.18 20.41
CA LEU A 240 14.35 3.90 20.08
C LEU A 240 13.26 2.95 19.55
N THR A 241 13.65 1.93 18.79
CA THR A 241 12.76 0.86 18.32
C THR A 241 12.23 0.05 19.50
N GLU A 242 13.11 -0.34 20.45
CA GLU A 242 12.74 -1.08 21.65
C GLU A 242 11.69 -0.30 22.48
N LYS A 243 11.94 0.98 22.72
CA LYS A 243 11.00 1.86 23.45
C LYS A 243 9.64 1.95 22.75
N TYR A 244 9.64 2.04 21.42
CA TYR A 244 8.40 2.12 20.65
C TYR A 244 7.59 0.83 20.75
N ILE A 245 8.22 -0.32 20.54
CA ILE A 245 7.59 -1.65 20.55
C ILE A 245 7.04 -2.00 21.94
N THR A 246 7.78 -1.64 22.99
CA THR A 246 7.38 -1.94 24.39
C THR A 246 6.37 -0.93 24.97
N GLY A 247 5.95 0.06 24.19
CA GLY A 247 5.02 1.10 24.68
C GLY A 247 5.62 2.10 25.67
N ARG A 248 6.96 2.12 25.83
CA ARG A 248 7.69 3.05 26.69
C ARG A 248 8.13 4.32 25.95
N PHE A 249 7.42 4.61 24.87
CA PHE A 249 7.70 5.72 23.98
C PHE A 249 6.87 6.93 24.42
N GLY A 250 7.51 7.94 25.01
CA GLY A 250 6.85 9.14 25.52
C GLY A 250 7.85 10.21 25.86
#